data_265ec04bf589dd79e816e1f692d3e2a1
#
_entry.id   265ec04bf589dd79e816e1f692d3e2a1
#
_cell.length_a   1.000
_cell.length_b   1.000
_cell.length_c   1.000
_cell.angle_alpha   90.00
_cell.angle_beta   90.00
_cell.angle_gamma   90.00
#
_symmetry.space_group_name_H-M   'P 1'
#
loop_
_entity.id
_entity.type
_entity.pdbx_description
1 polymer ?
#
loop_
_entity_poly.entity_id
_entity_poly.type
_entity_poly.pdbx_seq_one_letter_code
_entity_poly.pdbx_strand_id
1 'polypeptide(L)'
;LSSDGKQLGTIFKENRSLAKYSELSQHLIDALVATEDERFFDHSGIDGKSLARAILKGGKSGGGSTITQQLAKMLFTEQVVKNKVERAKQKLKEWVVAVQLEKQYTKEEIVTMYFNTLDFVNNAAGIKSASNVYFNTQPEDLKIEEAAMFVGMAKNPALFNPMRRPDTTLFRRNVVFSQMLKNEKISKIEYDSLRLLPLGLEFTRASHRSGVATYFREEVRKKLKNIFKTLRKPDGQKYSIYQDGLKIYTSINYDMQKYAENAVKTHLGKELQPAFFKHWKSKSRGLKKYAPFYFEDYTDAEKANSVESLIKRGIRTSSRYKKGLDARPTLKKVTYAYNRASYKNQRWVNKVKAFDDKRY
;
A
#
# COMPACT_ATOMS: atom_id res chain seq x y z
N LEU A 1 -0.81 -24.68 0.00
CA LEU A 1 0.03 -25.49 0.89
C LEU A 1 0.82 -26.49 0.07
N SER A 2 2.02 -26.82 0.53
CA SER A 2 2.86 -27.90 -0.02
C SER A 2 2.35 -29.28 0.43
N SER A 3 2.98 -30.35 -0.10
CA SER A 3 2.67 -31.73 0.31
C SER A 3 2.99 -32.02 1.78
N ASP A 4 3.97 -31.30 2.33
CA ASP A 4 4.39 -31.35 3.74
C ASP A 4 3.65 -30.31 4.63
N GLY A 5 2.56 -29.73 4.14
CA GLY A 5 1.68 -28.82 4.90
C GLY A 5 2.20 -27.38 5.08
N LYS A 6 3.40 -27.07 4.62
CA LYS A 6 3.98 -25.73 4.74
C LYS A 6 3.31 -24.75 3.76
N GLN A 7 3.25 -23.47 4.15
CA GLN A 7 2.64 -22.44 3.33
C GLN A 7 3.58 -22.00 2.18
N LEU A 8 3.18 -22.30 0.94
CA LEU A 8 3.89 -21.81 -0.25
C LEU A 8 3.68 -20.31 -0.50
N GLY A 9 2.53 -19.81 -0.12
CA GLY A 9 2.11 -18.41 -0.24
C GLY A 9 0.61 -18.26 -0.17
N THR A 10 0.14 -17.03 -0.33
CA THR A 10 -1.29 -16.69 -0.27
C THR A 10 -1.79 -16.14 -1.59
N ILE A 11 -3.07 -16.34 -1.87
CA ILE A 11 -3.78 -15.74 -3.00
C ILE A 11 -4.84 -14.81 -2.39
N PHE A 12 -4.72 -13.52 -2.62
CA PHE A 12 -5.62 -12.51 -2.06
C PHE A 12 -5.97 -11.45 -3.12
N LYS A 13 -7.12 -10.83 -3.00
CA LYS A 13 -7.49 -9.63 -3.75
C LYS A 13 -6.89 -8.39 -3.07
N GLU A 14 -6.98 -8.39 -1.75
CA GLU A 14 -6.37 -7.41 -0.86
C GLU A 14 -5.54 -8.15 0.19
N ASN A 15 -4.33 -7.69 0.47
CA ASN A 15 -3.51 -8.21 1.56
C ASN A 15 -4.07 -7.68 2.88
N ARG A 16 -5.09 -8.35 3.41
CA ARG A 16 -5.76 -8.01 4.66
C ARG A 16 -5.66 -9.17 5.64
N SER A 17 -5.02 -8.93 6.76
CA SER A 17 -5.01 -9.81 7.92
C SER A 17 -5.62 -9.06 9.09
N LEU A 18 -6.58 -9.67 9.76
CA LEU A 18 -7.24 -9.04 10.90
C LEU A 18 -6.36 -9.19 12.14
N ALA A 19 -6.23 -8.13 12.90
CA ALA A 19 -5.65 -8.12 14.23
C ALA A 19 -6.77 -8.23 15.28
N LYS A 20 -6.47 -8.84 16.42
CA LYS A 20 -7.27 -8.77 17.64
C LYS A 20 -6.83 -7.57 18.47
N TYR A 21 -7.64 -7.11 19.42
CA TYR A 21 -7.26 -6.02 20.32
C TYR A 21 -5.95 -6.32 21.09
N SER A 22 -5.82 -7.54 21.60
CA SER A 22 -4.62 -8.00 22.31
C SER A 22 -3.34 -8.04 21.45
N GLU A 23 -3.48 -7.95 20.12
CA GLU A 23 -2.37 -7.87 19.16
C GLU A 23 -2.05 -6.41 18.78
N LEU A 24 -2.68 -5.40 19.37
CA LEU A 24 -2.38 -3.98 19.13
C LEU A 24 -1.43 -3.47 20.20
N SER A 25 -0.34 -2.81 19.80
CA SER A 25 0.55 -2.17 20.78
C SER A 25 -0.16 -1.03 21.51
N GLN A 26 0.16 -0.82 22.77
CA GLN A 26 -0.35 0.31 23.55
C GLN A 26 0.04 1.65 22.89
N HIS A 27 1.22 1.74 22.29
CA HIS A 27 1.68 2.92 21.57
C HIS A 27 0.75 3.30 20.40
N LEU A 28 0.22 2.30 19.70
CA LEU A 28 -0.70 2.51 18.59
C LEU A 28 -2.05 3.07 19.07
N ILE A 29 -2.56 2.54 20.18
CA ILE A 29 -3.82 2.98 20.81
C ILE A 29 -3.65 4.41 21.34
N ASP A 30 -2.59 4.67 22.08
CA ASP A 30 -2.29 5.98 22.66
C ASP A 30 -2.08 7.05 21.57
N ALA A 31 -1.36 6.72 20.50
CA ALA A 31 -1.18 7.62 19.36
C ALA A 31 -2.51 7.97 18.68
N LEU A 32 -3.40 6.97 18.48
CA LEU A 32 -4.71 7.18 17.86
C LEU A 32 -5.59 8.07 18.75
N VAL A 33 -5.74 7.71 20.01
CA VAL A 33 -6.58 8.43 20.96
C VAL A 33 -6.09 9.88 21.14
N ALA A 34 -4.80 10.07 21.37
CA ALA A 34 -4.22 11.39 21.53
C ALA A 34 -4.37 12.29 20.29
N THR A 35 -4.40 11.69 19.08
CA THR A 35 -4.41 12.46 17.83
C THR A 35 -5.80 12.73 17.30
N GLU A 36 -6.69 11.75 17.33
CA GLU A 36 -7.99 11.79 16.66
C GLU A 36 -9.13 12.05 17.64
N ASP A 37 -9.02 11.59 18.90
CA ASP A 37 -10.14 11.62 19.85
C ASP A 37 -9.68 11.50 21.32
N GLU A 38 -9.17 12.60 21.88
CA GLU A 38 -8.57 12.62 23.22
C GLU A 38 -9.48 12.07 24.35
N ARG A 39 -10.79 12.13 24.16
CA ARG A 39 -11.81 11.64 25.10
C ARG A 39 -12.59 10.42 24.61
N PHE A 40 -11.96 9.64 23.76
CA PHE A 40 -12.60 8.48 23.13
C PHE A 40 -13.29 7.53 24.13
N PHE A 41 -12.68 7.32 25.30
CA PHE A 41 -13.22 6.44 26.34
C PHE A 41 -14.35 7.07 27.17
N ASP A 42 -14.58 8.38 27.07
CA ASP A 42 -15.52 9.13 27.93
C ASP A 42 -16.87 9.41 27.26
N HIS A 43 -17.01 9.16 25.96
CA HIS A 43 -18.25 9.44 25.22
C HIS A 43 -18.80 8.22 24.48
N SER A 44 -20.07 8.27 24.06
CA SER A 44 -20.75 7.20 23.33
C SER A 44 -20.96 7.54 21.86
N GLY A 45 -19.84 7.64 21.09
CA GLY A 45 -19.84 7.85 19.64
C GLY A 45 -19.84 9.32 19.18
N ILE A 46 -20.34 10.24 20.00
CA ILE A 46 -20.33 11.67 19.73
C ILE A 46 -19.70 12.40 20.91
N ASP A 47 -18.64 13.15 20.67
CA ASP A 47 -18.07 14.05 21.67
C ASP A 47 -18.69 15.43 21.58
N GLY A 48 -19.68 15.68 22.43
CA GLY A 48 -20.40 16.96 22.47
C GLY A 48 -19.52 18.17 22.78
N LYS A 49 -18.48 18.01 23.62
CA LYS A 49 -17.54 19.09 23.98
C LYS A 49 -16.65 19.46 22.79
N SER A 50 -16.13 18.47 22.06
CA SER A 50 -15.33 18.69 20.83
C SER A 50 -16.20 19.30 19.72
N LEU A 51 -17.43 18.83 19.58
CA LEU A 51 -18.38 19.37 18.60
C LEU A 51 -18.70 20.84 18.88
N ALA A 52 -19.04 21.20 20.14
CA ALA A 52 -19.28 22.57 20.54
C ALA A 52 -18.06 23.47 20.30
N ARG A 53 -16.85 23.01 20.66
CA ARG A 53 -15.57 23.68 20.37
C ARG A 53 -15.36 23.94 18.90
N ALA A 54 -15.62 22.91 18.04
CA ALA A 54 -15.45 23.01 16.60
C ALA A 54 -16.42 24.03 15.97
N ILE A 55 -17.66 24.07 16.44
CA ILE A 55 -18.67 25.05 15.99
C ILE A 55 -18.27 26.46 16.40
N LEU A 56 -17.93 26.67 17.67
CA LEU A 56 -17.59 28.03 18.22
C LEU A 56 -16.33 28.61 17.57
N LYS A 57 -15.34 27.75 17.21
CA LYS A 57 -14.07 28.17 16.57
C LYS A 57 -14.11 28.12 15.05
N GLY A 58 -15.28 27.94 14.43
CA GLY A 58 -15.44 27.90 12.97
C GLY A 58 -14.60 26.82 12.27
N GLY A 59 -14.39 25.68 12.93
CA GLY A 59 -13.64 24.55 12.38
C GLY A 59 -12.11 24.73 12.35
N LYS A 60 -11.58 25.86 12.82
CA LYS A 60 -10.12 26.15 12.78
C LYS A 60 -9.30 25.45 13.87
N SER A 61 -9.94 24.86 14.88
CA SER A 61 -9.29 24.28 16.07
C SER A 61 -9.30 22.76 16.13
N GLY A 62 -9.08 22.08 15.04
CA GLY A 62 -9.06 20.61 14.99
C GLY A 62 -10.40 20.00 14.58
N GLY A 63 -10.39 18.70 14.25
CA GLY A 63 -11.58 17.95 13.84
C GLY A 63 -12.50 17.65 15.02
N GLY A 64 -13.80 17.88 14.86
CA GLY A 64 -14.81 17.48 15.83
C GLY A 64 -15.40 16.09 15.58
N SER A 65 -14.71 15.25 14.81
CA SER A 65 -15.17 13.88 14.51
C SER A 65 -14.45 12.87 15.40
N THR A 66 -15.22 11.97 16.01
CA THR A 66 -14.70 10.91 16.86
C THR A 66 -14.14 9.73 16.04
N ILE A 67 -13.35 8.85 16.68
CA ILE A 67 -12.86 7.59 16.08
C ILE A 67 -14.04 6.77 15.57
N THR A 68 -15.12 6.65 16.36
CA THR A 68 -16.31 5.88 15.97
C THR A 68 -17.02 6.49 14.76
N GLN A 69 -17.09 7.82 14.64
CA GLN A 69 -17.63 8.49 13.44
C GLN A 69 -16.76 8.27 12.21
N GLN A 70 -15.43 8.23 12.37
CA GLN A 70 -14.52 7.91 11.30
C GLN A 70 -14.70 6.45 10.84
N LEU A 71 -14.84 5.51 11.78
CA LEU A 71 -15.15 4.11 11.51
C LEU A 71 -16.50 3.98 10.77
N ALA A 72 -17.55 4.61 11.26
CA ALA A 72 -18.87 4.64 10.62
C ALA A 72 -18.77 5.13 9.16
N LYS A 73 -18.00 6.18 8.93
CA LYS A 73 -17.74 6.67 7.57
C LYS A 73 -17.01 5.65 6.71
N MET A 74 -15.99 4.96 7.22
CA MET A 74 -15.23 3.94 6.47
C MET A 74 -16.10 2.74 6.10
N LEU A 75 -17.00 2.32 6.97
CA LEU A 75 -17.84 1.14 6.77
C LEU A 75 -19.08 1.40 5.89
N PHE A 76 -19.67 2.59 5.96
CA PHE A 76 -21.00 2.86 5.40
C PHE A 76 -21.06 4.01 4.38
N THR A 77 -19.91 4.67 4.09
CA THR A 77 -19.88 5.78 3.16
C THR A 77 -19.01 5.45 1.96
N GLU A 78 -19.62 5.03 0.87
CA GLU A 78 -18.92 4.68 -0.37
C GLU A 78 -18.32 5.89 -1.10
N GLN A 79 -19.00 7.03 -1.10
CA GLN A 79 -18.56 8.23 -1.81
C GLN A 79 -18.77 9.52 -1.00
N VAL A 80 -17.79 10.41 -1.09
CA VAL A 80 -17.88 11.75 -0.49
C VAL A 80 -18.64 12.68 -1.42
N VAL A 81 -19.81 13.16 -0.98
CA VAL A 81 -20.66 14.04 -1.76
C VAL A 81 -20.09 15.47 -1.76
N LYS A 82 -20.13 16.14 -2.93
CA LYS A 82 -19.61 17.52 -3.08
C LYS A 82 -20.59 18.60 -2.60
N ASN A 83 -21.89 18.33 -2.65
CA ASN A 83 -22.91 19.28 -2.24
C ASN A 83 -22.93 19.43 -0.72
N LYS A 84 -22.94 20.68 -0.20
CA LYS A 84 -22.89 20.99 1.23
C LYS A 84 -24.09 20.43 2.01
N VAL A 85 -25.30 20.48 1.44
CA VAL A 85 -26.53 19.97 2.09
C VAL A 85 -26.49 18.44 2.19
N GLU A 86 -26.15 17.77 1.10
CA GLU A 86 -26.00 16.31 1.09
C GLU A 86 -24.84 15.86 2.00
N ARG A 87 -23.78 16.65 2.09
CA ARG A 87 -22.69 16.41 3.02
C ARG A 87 -23.14 16.50 4.49
N ALA A 88 -23.99 17.46 4.82
CA ALA A 88 -24.58 17.57 6.16
C ALA A 88 -25.47 16.37 6.48
N LYS A 89 -26.34 15.95 5.55
CA LYS A 89 -27.15 14.73 5.70
C LYS A 89 -26.28 13.47 5.87
N GLN A 90 -25.21 13.35 5.10
CA GLN A 90 -24.24 12.27 5.23
C GLN A 90 -23.62 12.26 6.64
N LYS A 91 -23.24 13.44 7.15
CA LYS A 91 -22.66 13.55 8.48
C LYS A 91 -23.64 13.16 9.60
N LEU A 92 -24.91 13.50 9.46
CA LEU A 92 -25.96 13.06 10.40
C LEU A 92 -26.12 11.53 10.40
N LYS A 93 -26.08 10.88 9.21
CA LYS A 93 -26.09 9.43 9.11
C LYS A 93 -24.87 8.81 9.79
N GLU A 94 -23.67 9.36 9.57
CA GLU A 94 -22.43 8.92 10.25
C GLU A 94 -22.59 9.00 11.78
N TRP A 95 -23.25 10.02 12.33
CA TRP A 95 -23.50 10.15 13.77
C TRP A 95 -24.46 9.06 14.30
N VAL A 96 -25.57 8.83 13.60
CA VAL A 96 -26.51 7.76 13.98
C VAL A 96 -25.83 6.40 14.00
N VAL A 97 -25.06 6.10 12.95
CA VAL A 97 -24.31 4.85 12.88
C VAL A 97 -23.24 4.76 13.97
N ALA A 98 -22.54 5.85 14.28
CA ALA A 98 -21.54 5.88 15.35
C ALA A 98 -22.17 5.56 16.71
N VAL A 99 -23.33 6.12 17.02
CA VAL A 99 -24.04 5.81 18.26
C VAL A 99 -24.52 4.36 18.29
N GLN A 100 -24.95 3.78 17.15
CA GLN A 100 -25.33 2.38 17.07
C GLN A 100 -24.12 1.44 17.26
N LEU A 101 -22.97 1.79 16.70
CA LEU A 101 -21.73 1.03 16.91
C LEU A 101 -21.36 1.00 18.40
N GLU A 102 -21.39 2.14 19.10
CA GLU A 102 -21.08 2.22 20.53
C GLU A 102 -22.09 1.50 21.44
N LYS A 103 -23.31 1.24 20.94
CA LYS A 103 -24.30 0.41 21.66
C LYS A 103 -24.05 -1.09 21.49
N GLN A 104 -23.41 -1.49 20.40
CA GLN A 104 -23.25 -2.90 20.03
C GLN A 104 -21.83 -3.42 20.29
N TYR A 105 -20.83 -2.56 20.29
CA TYR A 105 -19.42 -2.92 20.39
C TYR A 105 -18.74 -2.16 21.52
N THR A 106 -17.79 -2.81 22.16
CA THR A 106 -16.91 -2.18 23.16
C THR A 106 -15.94 -1.20 22.51
N LYS A 107 -15.34 -0.31 23.30
CA LYS A 107 -14.29 0.62 22.83
C LYS A 107 -13.11 -0.12 22.20
N GLU A 108 -12.72 -1.24 22.78
CA GLU A 108 -11.65 -2.10 22.28
C GLU A 108 -11.98 -2.69 20.91
N GLU A 109 -13.21 -3.16 20.73
CA GLU A 109 -13.68 -3.67 19.44
C GLU A 109 -13.74 -2.56 18.39
N ILE A 110 -14.17 -1.36 18.75
CA ILE A 110 -14.22 -0.18 17.85
C ILE A 110 -12.82 0.20 17.38
N VAL A 111 -11.82 0.28 18.28
CA VAL A 111 -10.41 0.56 17.93
C VAL A 111 -9.87 -0.55 17.02
N THR A 112 -10.18 -1.79 17.34
CA THR A 112 -9.76 -2.95 16.54
C THR A 112 -10.35 -2.90 15.13
N MET A 113 -11.65 -2.64 15.00
CA MET A 113 -12.32 -2.48 13.72
C MET A 113 -11.75 -1.29 12.93
N TYR A 114 -11.45 -0.18 13.60
CA TYR A 114 -10.85 1.00 12.99
C TYR A 114 -9.52 0.64 12.29
N PHE A 115 -8.58 0.04 13.01
CA PHE A 115 -7.29 -0.34 12.46
C PHE A 115 -7.37 -1.47 11.43
N ASN A 116 -8.31 -2.37 11.56
CA ASN A 116 -8.54 -3.45 10.59
C ASN A 116 -9.20 -2.94 9.29
N THR A 117 -9.95 -1.84 9.34
CA THR A 117 -10.66 -1.28 8.18
C THR A 117 -9.78 -0.36 7.34
N LEU A 118 -8.80 0.32 7.94
CA LEU A 118 -7.91 1.24 7.24
C LEU A 118 -7.12 0.56 6.11
N ASP A 119 -7.05 1.23 4.96
CA ASP A 119 -6.13 0.87 3.87
C ASP A 119 -4.89 1.77 3.95
N PHE A 120 -3.75 1.18 4.32
CA PHE A 120 -2.46 1.86 4.41
C PHE A 120 -1.73 1.94 3.08
N VAL A 121 -2.41 1.73 1.97
CA VAL A 121 -1.88 1.69 0.59
C VAL A 121 -0.79 0.61 0.40
N ASN A 122 -0.15 0.57 -0.76
CA ASN A 122 0.93 -0.38 -1.06
C ASN A 122 0.58 -1.87 -0.78
N ASN A 123 -0.69 -2.27 -0.97
CA ASN A 123 -1.23 -3.60 -0.63
C ASN A 123 -1.15 -3.93 0.88
N ALA A 124 -1.35 -2.96 1.73
CA ALA A 124 -1.33 -3.08 3.18
C ALA A 124 -2.70 -2.70 3.76
N ALA A 125 -3.69 -3.56 3.60
CA ALA A 125 -5.03 -3.36 4.15
C ALA A 125 -5.11 -3.89 5.59
N GLY A 126 -5.46 -3.02 6.52
CA GLY A 126 -5.44 -3.28 7.96
C GLY A 126 -4.05 -3.20 8.58
N ILE A 127 -4.02 -2.96 9.89
CA ILE A 127 -2.78 -2.70 10.63
C ILE A 127 -1.81 -3.89 10.62
N LYS A 128 -2.31 -5.13 10.73
CA LYS A 128 -1.47 -6.33 10.74
C LYS A 128 -0.70 -6.51 9.43
N SER A 129 -1.38 -6.29 8.31
CA SER A 129 -0.73 -6.29 7.00
C SER A 129 0.23 -5.11 6.84
N ALA A 130 -0.14 -3.94 7.37
CA ALA A 130 0.69 -2.73 7.28
C ALA A 130 1.98 -2.88 8.11
N SER A 131 1.91 -3.36 9.36
CA SER A 131 3.08 -3.59 10.21
C SER A 131 4.10 -4.51 9.53
N ASN A 132 3.61 -5.60 8.93
CA ASN A 132 4.47 -6.52 8.19
C ASN A 132 5.07 -5.88 6.92
N VAL A 133 4.26 -5.13 6.14
CA VAL A 133 4.71 -4.53 4.88
C VAL A 133 5.72 -3.40 5.09
N TYR A 134 5.51 -2.54 6.10
CA TYR A 134 6.35 -1.35 6.29
C TYR A 134 7.52 -1.55 7.24
N PHE A 135 7.39 -2.46 8.22
CA PHE A 135 8.38 -2.64 9.29
C PHE A 135 8.78 -4.09 9.53
N ASN A 136 8.22 -5.05 8.75
CA ASN A 136 8.47 -6.49 8.92
C ASN A 136 8.25 -6.98 10.37
N THR A 137 7.25 -6.41 11.06
CA THR A 137 6.93 -6.67 12.47
C THR A 137 5.45 -6.97 12.66
N GLN A 138 5.07 -7.40 13.86
CA GLN A 138 3.66 -7.57 14.25
C GLN A 138 3.12 -6.28 14.88
N PRO A 139 1.78 -6.06 14.90
CA PRO A 139 1.21 -4.84 15.47
C PRO A 139 1.48 -4.67 16.97
N GLU A 140 1.62 -5.75 17.73
CA GLU A 140 1.96 -5.73 19.16
C GLU A 140 3.37 -5.23 19.44
N ASP A 141 4.30 -5.42 18.50
CA ASP A 141 5.72 -5.08 18.62
C ASP A 141 6.04 -3.68 18.04
N LEU A 142 5.04 -2.94 17.56
CA LEU A 142 5.25 -1.61 17.01
C LEU A 142 5.85 -0.65 18.03
N LYS A 143 6.95 -0.02 17.65
CA LYS A 143 7.58 1.07 18.42
C LYS A 143 6.73 2.34 18.36
N ILE A 144 7.02 3.29 19.23
CA ILE A 144 6.28 4.57 19.31
C ILE A 144 6.32 5.32 17.98
N GLU A 145 7.49 5.38 17.32
CA GLU A 145 7.69 6.08 16.05
C GLU A 145 6.95 5.40 14.88
N GLU A 146 6.85 4.09 14.90
CA GLU A 146 6.15 3.29 13.89
C GLU A 146 4.63 3.42 14.05
N ALA A 147 4.15 3.31 15.29
CA ALA A 147 2.75 3.53 15.65
C ALA A 147 2.28 4.94 15.28
N ALA A 148 3.08 5.97 15.62
CA ALA A 148 2.79 7.36 15.27
C ALA A 148 2.77 7.59 13.76
N MET A 149 3.61 6.90 12.99
CA MET A 149 3.58 6.95 11.52
C MET A 149 2.25 6.41 10.98
N PHE A 150 1.80 5.25 11.45
CA PHE A 150 0.51 4.67 11.00
C PHE A 150 -0.68 5.57 11.35
N VAL A 151 -0.73 6.12 12.55
CA VAL A 151 -1.78 7.07 12.94
C VAL A 151 -1.70 8.34 12.09
N GLY A 152 -0.49 8.81 11.79
CA GLY A 152 -0.29 9.91 10.84
C GLY A 152 -0.83 9.61 9.45
N MET A 153 -0.62 8.39 8.95
CA MET A 153 -1.14 7.92 7.66
C MET A 153 -2.66 7.80 7.64
N ALA A 154 -3.31 7.43 8.77
CA ALA A 154 -4.77 7.22 8.85
C ALA A 154 -5.57 8.43 8.38
N LYS A 155 -5.08 9.64 8.57
CA LYS A 155 -5.73 10.88 8.08
C LYS A 155 -5.87 10.92 6.56
N ASN A 156 -4.87 10.51 5.82
CA ASN A 156 -4.87 10.42 4.36
C ASN A 156 -3.70 9.53 3.89
N PRO A 157 -3.90 8.22 3.76
CA PRO A 157 -2.82 7.29 3.42
C PRO A 157 -2.13 7.57 2.08
N ALA A 158 -2.85 8.12 1.11
CA ALA A 158 -2.28 8.48 -0.18
C ALA A 158 -1.36 9.71 -0.10
N LEU A 159 -1.70 10.69 0.74
CA LEU A 159 -0.90 11.90 0.96
C LEU A 159 0.32 11.60 1.83
N PHE A 160 0.14 10.83 2.90
CA PHE A 160 1.17 10.48 3.88
C PHE A 160 1.78 9.10 3.60
N ASN A 161 1.99 8.77 2.31
CA ASN A 161 2.63 7.53 1.89
C ASN A 161 4.15 7.64 2.06
N PRO A 162 4.78 6.86 2.97
CA PRO A 162 6.21 6.98 3.28
C PRO A 162 7.11 6.60 2.11
N MET A 163 6.63 5.72 1.21
CA MET A 163 7.38 5.31 0.02
C MET A 163 7.39 6.38 -1.09
N ARG A 164 6.42 7.29 -1.10
CA ARG A 164 6.29 8.32 -2.14
C ARG A 164 6.61 9.71 -1.64
N ARG A 165 6.39 9.97 -0.36
CA ARG A 165 6.49 11.29 0.26
C ARG A 165 7.05 11.16 1.68
N PRO A 166 8.29 10.67 1.83
CA PRO A 166 8.90 10.41 3.14
C PRO A 166 8.90 11.66 4.04
N ASP A 167 9.28 12.82 3.50
CA ASP A 167 9.34 14.06 4.28
C ASP A 167 7.96 14.51 4.77
N THR A 168 6.94 14.39 3.93
CA THR A 168 5.55 14.72 4.30
C THR A 168 5.03 13.76 5.37
N THR A 169 5.40 12.48 5.27
CA THR A 169 5.05 11.46 6.26
C THR A 169 5.78 11.69 7.58
N LEU A 170 7.07 12.02 7.52
CA LEU A 170 7.87 12.37 8.69
C LEU A 170 7.27 13.58 9.43
N PHE A 171 6.94 14.65 8.70
CA PHE A 171 6.25 15.81 9.27
C PHE A 171 4.94 15.40 9.94
N ARG A 172 4.10 14.59 9.30
CA ARG A 172 2.81 14.15 9.85
C ARG A 172 2.99 13.26 11.08
N ARG A 173 3.98 12.35 11.10
CA ARG A 173 4.38 11.57 12.28
C ARG A 173 4.72 12.48 13.46
N ASN A 174 5.51 13.52 13.22
CA ASN A 174 5.92 14.45 14.25
C ASN A 174 4.74 15.29 14.78
N VAL A 175 3.71 15.54 13.98
CA VAL A 175 2.43 16.10 14.45
C VAL A 175 1.73 15.14 15.42
N VAL A 176 1.75 13.83 15.16
CA VAL A 176 1.21 12.81 16.09
C VAL A 176 1.97 12.86 17.41
N PHE A 177 3.30 12.89 17.38
CA PHE A 177 4.10 13.06 18.61
C PHE A 177 3.71 14.31 19.40
N SER A 178 3.45 15.44 18.74
CA SER A 178 2.99 16.67 19.43
C SER A 178 1.65 16.46 20.13
N GLN A 179 0.73 15.67 19.55
CA GLN A 179 -0.53 15.34 20.20
C GLN A 179 -0.33 14.36 21.37
N MET A 180 0.56 13.36 21.20
CA MET A 180 0.90 12.44 22.28
C MET A 180 1.55 13.17 23.48
N LEU A 181 2.46 14.11 23.23
CA LEU A 181 3.03 14.97 24.28
C LEU A 181 1.95 15.82 24.97
N LYS A 182 1.09 16.47 24.18
CA LYS A 182 -0.01 17.31 24.73
C LYS A 182 -0.94 16.52 25.64
N ASN A 183 -1.16 15.24 25.31
CA ASN A 183 -2.04 14.34 26.06
C ASN A 183 -1.28 13.43 27.04
N GLU A 184 -0.06 13.80 27.40
CA GLU A 184 0.78 13.10 28.40
C GLU A 184 1.02 11.61 28.13
N LYS A 185 0.96 11.21 26.84
CA LYS A 185 1.24 9.84 26.39
C LYS A 185 2.73 9.57 26.16
N ILE A 186 3.51 10.62 26.01
CA ILE A 186 4.97 10.61 25.98
C ILE A 186 5.51 11.82 26.77
N SER A 187 6.69 11.67 27.33
CA SER A 187 7.40 12.74 28.03
C SER A 187 8.02 13.73 27.03
N LYS A 188 8.42 14.90 27.52
CA LYS A 188 9.14 15.90 26.70
C LYS A 188 10.48 15.36 26.19
N ILE A 189 11.18 14.58 26.99
CA ILE A 189 12.47 13.97 26.63
C ILE A 189 12.28 12.97 25.47
N GLU A 190 11.26 12.10 25.56
CA GLU A 190 10.93 11.17 24.49
C GLU A 190 10.53 11.90 23.21
N TYR A 191 9.67 12.93 23.31
CA TYR A 191 9.29 13.76 22.16
C TYR A 191 10.49 14.35 21.44
N ASP A 192 11.43 14.95 22.17
CA ASP A 192 12.60 15.60 21.58
C ASP A 192 13.54 14.60 20.91
N SER A 193 13.64 13.39 21.45
CA SER A 193 14.42 12.29 20.88
C SER A 193 13.73 11.67 19.64
N LEU A 194 12.44 11.31 19.78
CA LEU A 194 11.67 10.60 18.74
C LEU A 194 11.50 11.40 17.45
N ARG A 195 11.31 12.72 17.57
CA ARG A 195 11.13 13.59 16.39
C ARG A 195 12.33 13.65 15.46
N LEU A 196 13.53 13.33 15.96
CA LEU A 196 14.77 13.33 15.19
C LEU A 196 15.01 12.01 14.45
N LEU A 197 14.30 10.93 14.83
CA LEU A 197 14.46 9.63 14.22
C LEU A 197 13.96 9.65 12.77
N PRO A 198 14.64 8.94 11.86
CA PRO A 198 14.13 8.67 10.51
C PRO A 198 12.85 7.81 10.58
N LEU A 199 12.22 7.53 9.45
CA LEU A 199 11.02 6.67 9.41
C LEU A 199 11.31 5.19 9.70
N GLY A 200 12.56 4.74 9.59
CA GLY A 200 12.99 3.37 9.94
C GLY A 200 12.31 2.25 9.14
N LEU A 201 12.00 2.49 7.87
CA LEU A 201 11.23 1.55 7.05
C LEU A 201 12.03 0.30 6.68
N GLU A 202 11.44 -0.87 6.91
CA GLU A 202 11.88 -2.17 6.41
C GLU A 202 10.89 -2.68 5.35
N PHE A 203 10.67 -1.87 4.32
CA PHE A 203 9.59 -2.07 3.38
C PHE A 203 9.71 -3.36 2.57
N THR A 204 8.76 -4.27 2.78
CA THR A 204 8.61 -5.51 2.00
C THR A 204 7.29 -5.50 1.26
N ARG A 205 7.33 -5.37 -0.06
CA ARG A 205 6.11 -5.28 -0.87
C ARG A 205 5.33 -6.59 -0.82
N ALA A 206 4.15 -6.57 -0.21
CA ALA A 206 3.24 -7.69 -0.29
C ALA A 206 2.78 -7.91 -1.74
N SER A 207 3.07 -9.07 -2.29
CA SER A 207 2.75 -9.43 -3.66
C SER A 207 2.31 -10.88 -3.72
N HIS A 208 1.41 -11.22 -4.64
CA HIS A 208 1.14 -12.63 -4.98
C HIS A 208 2.41 -13.37 -5.45
N ARG A 209 3.46 -12.61 -5.81
CA ARG A 209 4.76 -13.14 -6.24
C ARG A 209 5.73 -13.36 -5.08
N SER A 210 5.41 -12.93 -3.84
CA SER A 210 6.21 -13.26 -2.66
C SER A 210 5.94 -14.70 -2.22
N GLY A 211 6.95 -15.37 -1.64
CA GLY A 211 6.88 -16.78 -1.22
C GLY A 211 7.47 -17.74 -2.26
N VAL A 212 7.33 -19.02 -2.01
CA VAL A 212 7.92 -20.11 -2.76
C VAL A 212 7.00 -20.54 -3.92
N ALA A 213 7.58 -21.05 -5.02
CA ALA A 213 6.86 -21.59 -6.18
C ALA A 213 5.91 -20.59 -6.86
N THR A 214 6.34 -19.36 -7.08
CA THR A 214 5.49 -18.24 -7.55
C THR A 214 4.82 -18.52 -8.90
N TYR A 215 5.54 -19.08 -9.88
CA TYR A 215 4.98 -19.45 -11.19
C TYR A 215 3.97 -20.59 -11.08
N PHE A 216 4.30 -21.62 -10.31
CA PHE A 216 3.39 -22.74 -10.08
C PHE A 216 2.09 -22.28 -9.41
N ARG A 217 2.17 -21.43 -8.38
CA ARG A 217 0.98 -20.86 -7.73
C ARG A 217 0.11 -20.07 -8.68
N GLU A 218 0.70 -19.35 -9.62
CA GLU A 218 -0.06 -18.62 -10.64
C GLU A 218 -0.79 -19.57 -11.60
N GLU A 219 -0.16 -20.68 -12.00
CA GLU A 219 -0.83 -21.70 -12.81
C GLU A 219 -1.95 -22.41 -12.03
N VAL A 220 -1.74 -22.73 -10.76
CA VAL A 220 -2.80 -23.25 -9.86
C VAL A 220 -3.97 -22.25 -9.77
N ARG A 221 -3.68 -20.96 -9.60
CA ARG A 221 -4.70 -19.92 -9.55
C ARG A 221 -5.54 -19.87 -10.84
N LYS A 222 -4.89 -19.95 -12.01
CA LYS A 222 -5.59 -19.99 -13.31
C LYS A 222 -6.47 -21.22 -13.45
N LYS A 223 -5.95 -22.40 -13.10
CA LYS A 223 -6.73 -23.66 -13.13
C LYS A 223 -7.93 -23.60 -12.21
N LEU A 224 -7.78 -23.16 -10.96
CA LEU A 224 -8.88 -23.01 -10.01
C LEU A 224 -9.94 -22.01 -10.49
N LYS A 225 -9.52 -20.89 -11.07
CA LYS A 225 -10.46 -19.93 -11.66
C LYS A 225 -11.33 -20.55 -12.77
N ASN A 226 -10.79 -21.51 -13.53
CA ASN A 226 -11.57 -22.22 -14.54
C ASN A 226 -12.51 -23.27 -13.92
N ILE A 227 -12.06 -24.03 -12.92
CA ILE A 227 -12.86 -25.01 -12.17
C ILE A 227 -14.05 -24.29 -11.50
N PHE A 228 -13.84 -23.15 -10.88
CA PHE A 228 -14.89 -22.38 -10.18
C PHE A 228 -15.91 -21.71 -11.10
N LYS A 229 -15.74 -21.76 -12.42
CA LYS A 229 -16.80 -21.35 -13.35
C LYS A 229 -18.00 -22.30 -13.30
N THR A 230 -17.75 -23.58 -13.08
CA THR A 230 -18.76 -24.64 -13.05
C THR A 230 -19.09 -25.15 -11.67
N LEU A 231 -18.09 -25.21 -10.77
CA LEU A 231 -18.26 -25.67 -9.41
C LEU A 231 -19.10 -24.68 -8.58
N ARG A 232 -20.03 -25.21 -7.79
CA ARG A 232 -20.89 -24.44 -6.88
C ARG A 232 -20.73 -24.91 -5.45
N LYS A 233 -20.95 -24.00 -4.52
CA LYS A 233 -21.09 -24.29 -3.08
C LYS A 233 -22.39 -25.03 -2.82
N PRO A 234 -22.55 -25.67 -1.65
CA PRO A 234 -23.81 -26.30 -1.25
C PRO A 234 -25.02 -25.36 -1.27
N ASP A 235 -24.81 -24.04 -1.08
CA ASP A 235 -25.82 -22.99 -1.14
C ASP A 235 -26.09 -22.47 -2.57
N GLY A 236 -25.49 -23.10 -3.59
CA GLY A 236 -25.63 -22.73 -5.00
C GLY A 236 -24.75 -21.56 -5.47
N GLN A 237 -24.05 -20.88 -4.56
CA GLN A 237 -23.16 -19.77 -4.90
C GLN A 237 -21.88 -20.24 -5.60
N LYS A 238 -21.22 -19.32 -6.33
CA LYS A 238 -19.90 -19.59 -6.94
C LYS A 238 -18.80 -19.51 -5.89
N TYR A 239 -17.82 -20.43 -5.99
CA TYR A 239 -16.60 -20.29 -5.21
C TYR A 239 -15.79 -19.07 -5.63
N SER A 240 -15.24 -18.37 -4.62
CA SER A 240 -14.30 -17.27 -4.80
C SER A 240 -12.92 -17.65 -4.25
N ILE A 241 -11.92 -17.67 -5.12
CA ILE A 241 -10.53 -17.94 -4.74
C ILE A 241 -9.97 -16.89 -3.75
N TYR A 242 -10.64 -15.74 -3.64
CA TYR A 242 -10.18 -14.59 -2.87
C TYR A 242 -10.94 -14.37 -1.55
N GLN A 243 -12.16 -14.94 -1.42
CA GLN A 243 -13.07 -14.60 -0.33
C GLN A 243 -13.43 -15.79 0.55
N ASP A 244 -13.33 -17.02 0.03
CA ASP A 244 -13.87 -18.20 0.71
C ASP A 244 -12.86 -18.88 1.64
N GLY A 245 -11.67 -18.31 1.85
CA GLY A 245 -10.68 -18.86 2.80
C GLY A 245 -10.15 -20.25 2.43
N LEU A 246 -10.13 -20.57 1.13
CA LEU A 246 -9.81 -21.92 0.63
C LEU A 246 -8.37 -22.33 0.95
N LYS A 247 -8.21 -23.54 1.48
CA LYS A 247 -6.90 -24.19 1.66
C LYS A 247 -6.64 -25.07 0.44
N ILE A 248 -5.65 -24.71 -0.38
CA ILE A 248 -5.30 -25.42 -1.61
C ILE A 248 -4.06 -26.24 -1.33
N TYR A 249 -4.19 -27.56 -1.34
CA TYR A 249 -3.10 -28.50 -1.17
C TYR A 249 -2.51 -28.85 -2.53
N THR A 250 -1.19 -28.96 -2.59
CA THR A 250 -0.45 -29.24 -3.83
C THR A 250 0.56 -30.37 -3.57
N SER A 251 1.08 -30.96 -4.62
CA SER A 251 2.09 -32.04 -4.56
C SER A 251 3.53 -31.54 -4.42
N ILE A 252 3.77 -30.21 -4.42
CA ILE A 252 5.12 -29.65 -4.27
C ILE A 252 5.62 -29.85 -2.83
N ASN A 253 6.83 -30.34 -2.68
CA ASN A 253 7.57 -30.33 -1.42
C ASN A 253 8.22 -28.96 -1.22
N TYR A 254 8.01 -28.33 -0.08
CA TYR A 254 8.47 -26.97 0.22
C TYR A 254 9.99 -26.84 0.18
N ASP A 255 10.70 -27.73 0.84
CA ASP A 255 12.14 -27.63 0.99
C ASP A 255 12.87 -27.93 -0.34
N MET A 256 12.40 -28.94 -1.08
CA MET A 256 12.92 -29.23 -2.43
C MET A 256 12.73 -28.03 -3.37
N GLN A 257 11.57 -27.38 -3.33
CA GLN A 257 11.31 -26.19 -4.14
C GLN A 257 12.24 -25.03 -3.75
N LYS A 258 12.44 -24.82 -2.45
CA LYS A 258 13.36 -23.79 -1.96
C LYS A 258 14.81 -24.04 -2.36
N TYR A 259 15.26 -25.28 -2.31
CA TYR A 259 16.59 -25.67 -2.81
C TYR A 259 16.71 -25.41 -4.32
N ALA A 260 15.71 -25.77 -5.10
CA ALA A 260 15.70 -25.53 -6.54
C ALA A 260 15.76 -24.04 -6.88
N GLU A 261 14.95 -23.20 -6.21
CA GLU A 261 14.97 -21.75 -6.39
C GLU A 261 16.31 -21.12 -6.00
N ASN A 262 16.93 -21.59 -4.91
CA ASN A 262 18.26 -21.14 -4.50
C ASN A 262 19.35 -21.56 -5.50
N ALA A 263 19.29 -22.79 -6.03
CA ALA A 263 20.23 -23.27 -7.05
C ALA A 263 20.13 -22.42 -8.33
N VAL A 264 18.91 -22.16 -8.80
CA VAL A 264 18.66 -21.28 -9.96
C VAL A 264 19.19 -19.86 -9.68
N LYS A 265 18.88 -19.27 -8.53
CA LYS A 265 19.33 -17.92 -8.16
C LYS A 265 20.87 -17.83 -8.09
N THR A 266 21.52 -18.84 -7.56
CA THR A 266 22.99 -18.88 -7.44
C THR A 266 23.63 -19.10 -8.81
N HIS A 267 23.26 -20.16 -9.51
CA HIS A 267 23.90 -20.51 -10.78
C HIS A 267 23.59 -19.51 -11.89
N LEU A 268 22.31 -19.20 -12.13
CA LEU A 268 21.94 -18.25 -13.18
C LEU A 268 22.25 -16.80 -12.80
N GLY A 269 21.95 -16.39 -11.57
CA GLY A 269 22.09 -15.00 -11.14
C GLY A 269 23.51 -14.60 -10.79
N LYS A 270 24.23 -15.43 -10.02
CA LYS A 270 25.57 -15.07 -9.51
C LYS A 270 26.72 -15.55 -10.41
N GLU A 271 26.52 -16.61 -11.18
CA GLU A 271 27.60 -17.22 -11.99
C GLU A 271 27.39 -16.93 -13.47
N LEU A 272 26.29 -17.40 -14.05
CA LEU A 272 26.03 -17.32 -15.48
C LEU A 272 25.76 -15.90 -15.97
N GLN A 273 24.95 -15.13 -15.28
CA GLN A 273 24.59 -13.78 -15.71
C GLN A 273 25.78 -12.82 -15.75
N PRO A 274 26.68 -12.78 -14.75
CA PRO A 274 27.93 -12.00 -14.82
C PRO A 274 28.85 -12.48 -15.94
N ALA A 275 28.99 -13.81 -16.12
CA ALA A 275 29.80 -14.37 -17.21
C ALA A 275 29.23 -14.00 -18.59
N PHE A 276 27.92 -14.04 -18.75
CA PHE A 276 27.20 -13.59 -19.94
C PHE A 276 27.46 -12.11 -20.23
N PHE A 277 27.32 -11.25 -19.23
CA PHE A 277 27.60 -9.82 -19.39
C PHE A 277 29.06 -9.55 -19.75
N LYS A 278 30.00 -10.22 -19.08
CA LYS A 278 31.43 -10.13 -19.38
C LYS A 278 31.74 -10.54 -20.83
N HIS A 279 31.16 -11.64 -21.30
CA HIS A 279 31.33 -12.16 -22.67
C HIS A 279 30.80 -11.14 -23.71
N TRP A 280 29.57 -10.64 -23.51
CA TRP A 280 29.00 -9.66 -24.44
C TRP A 280 29.70 -8.32 -24.39
N LYS A 281 30.16 -7.88 -23.22
CA LYS A 281 30.97 -6.67 -23.06
C LYS A 281 32.26 -6.75 -23.86
N SER A 282 32.95 -7.90 -23.86
CA SER A 282 34.17 -8.07 -24.64
C SER A 282 33.93 -8.10 -26.15
N LYS A 283 32.87 -8.81 -26.61
CA LYS A 283 32.53 -8.93 -28.02
C LYS A 283 32.00 -7.68 -28.69
N SER A 284 31.31 -6.84 -27.92
CA SER A 284 30.60 -5.66 -28.45
C SER A 284 31.39 -4.36 -28.29
N ARG A 285 32.67 -4.43 -27.85
CA ARG A 285 33.56 -3.28 -27.69
C ARG A 285 33.57 -2.43 -28.96
N GLY A 286 33.13 -1.17 -28.84
CA GLY A 286 32.97 -0.26 -29.98
C GLY A 286 31.70 -0.42 -30.83
N LEU A 287 30.80 -1.35 -30.51
CA LEU A 287 29.57 -1.58 -31.25
C LEU A 287 28.35 -1.07 -30.45
N LYS A 288 28.00 0.19 -30.62
CA LYS A 288 26.84 0.85 -29.97
C LYS A 288 25.51 0.10 -30.12
N LYS A 289 25.36 -0.78 -31.11
CA LYS A 289 24.16 -1.60 -31.34
C LYS A 289 23.84 -2.63 -30.24
N TYR A 290 24.81 -2.94 -29.37
CA TYR A 290 24.68 -3.92 -28.30
C TYR A 290 24.46 -3.28 -26.91
N ALA A 291 23.98 -2.03 -26.85
CA ALA A 291 23.50 -1.47 -25.58
C ALA A 291 22.49 -2.44 -24.91
N PRO A 292 22.48 -2.59 -23.58
CA PRO A 292 23.10 -1.75 -22.56
C PRO A 292 24.51 -2.17 -22.10
N PHE A 293 25.17 -3.13 -22.77
CA PHE A 293 26.44 -3.73 -22.31
C PHE A 293 27.65 -2.79 -22.36
N TYR A 294 27.50 -1.56 -22.93
CA TYR A 294 28.54 -0.54 -23.14
C TYR A 294 28.19 0.85 -22.62
N PHE A 295 27.43 0.93 -21.53
CA PHE A 295 27.14 2.25 -20.91
C PHE A 295 28.39 2.95 -20.36
N GLU A 296 29.49 2.23 -20.12
CA GLU A 296 30.75 2.82 -19.63
C GLU A 296 31.45 3.68 -20.69
N ASP A 297 31.28 3.32 -21.97
CA ASP A 297 31.90 4.03 -23.10
C ASP A 297 31.01 5.15 -23.70
N TYR A 298 29.84 5.42 -23.07
CA TYR A 298 28.89 6.43 -23.50
C TYR A 298 29.03 7.69 -22.66
N THR A 299 28.94 8.84 -23.29
CA THR A 299 28.73 10.12 -22.58
C THR A 299 27.37 10.10 -21.87
N ASP A 300 27.19 10.93 -20.85
CA ASP A 300 25.91 10.98 -20.11
C ASP A 300 24.71 11.35 -20.99
N ALA A 301 24.95 12.18 -22.03
CA ALA A 301 23.93 12.49 -23.04
C ALA A 301 23.56 11.28 -23.90
N GLU A 302 24.53 10.46 -24.30
CA GLU A 302 24.27 9.23 -25.07
C GLU A 302 23.58 8.17 -24.22
N LYS A 303 23.94 8.05 -22.93
CA LYS A 303 23.22 7.17 -21.96
C LYS A 303 21.77 7.59 -21.82
N ALA A 304 21.51 8.87 -21.63
CA ALA A 304 20.16 9.41 -21.51
C ALA A 304 19.32 9.15 -22.77
N ASN A 305 19.88 9.41 -23.96
CA ASN A 305 19.21 9.17 -25.23
C ASN A 305 18.95 7.68 -25.49
N SER A 306 19.88 6.80 -25.12
CA SER A 306 19.73 5.35 -25.25
C SER A 306 18.61 4.83 -24.35
N VAL A 307 18.57 5.24 -23.08
CA VAL A 307 17.50 4.89 -22.13
C VAL A 307 16.16 5.43 -22.62
N GLU A 308 16.10 6.68 -23.08
CA GLU A 308 14.86 7.27 -23.61
C GLU A 308 14.33 6.50 -24.83
N SER A 309 15.22 6.07 -25.73
CA SER A 309 14.83 5.28 -26.91
C SER A 309 14.27 3.90 -26.54
N LEU A 310 14.86 3.23 -25.54
CA LEU A 310 14.37 1.95 -25.01
C LEU A 310 13.02 2.11 -24.32
N ILE A 311 12.84 3.17 -23.55
CA ILE A 311 11.56 3.52 -22.91
C ILE A 311 10.49 3.77 -23.97
N LYS A 312 10.78 4.58 -24.98
CA LYS A 312 9.86 4.86 -26.11
C LYS A 312 9.47 3.58 -26.85
N ARG A 313 10.43 2.69 -27.08
CA ARG A 313 10.17 1.38 -27.70
C ARG A 313 9.29 0.50 -26.82
N GLY A 314 9.59 0.41 -25.51
CA GLY A 314 8.78 -0.34 -24.54
C GLY A 314 7.32 0.14 -24.45
N ILE A 315 7.14 1.47 -24.46
CA ILE A 315 5.81 2.08 -24.49
C ILE A 315 5.06 1.70 -25.77
N ARG A 316 5.69 1.83 -26.94
CA ARG A 316 5.08 1.53 -28.24
C ARG A 316 4.69 0.06 -28.40
N THR A 317 5.44 -0.85 -27.79
CA THR A 317 5.16 -2.30 -27.85
C THR A 317 4.14 -2.77 -26.81
N SER A 318 3.79 -1.93 -25.84
CA SER A 318 2.84 -2.29 -24.78
C SER A 318 1.42 -2.50 -25.33
N SER A 319 0.73 -3.51 -24.79
CA SER A 319 -0.68 -3.78 -25.14
C SER A 319 -1.61 -2.59 -24.86
N ARG A 320 -1.26 -1.76 -23.88
CA ARG A 320 -2.01 -0.56 -23.50
C ARG A 320 -1.87 0.56 -24.54
N TYR A 321 -0.67 0.73 -25.10
CA TYR A 321 -0.41 1.67 -26.18
C TYR A 321 -1.12 1.21 -27.47
N LYS A 322 -1.02 -0.09 -27.82
CA LYS A 322 -1.69 -0.68 -28.98
C LYS A 322 -3.21 -0.52 -28.90
N LYS A 323 -3.83 -0.85 -27.77
CA LYS A 323 -5.28 -0.61 -27.53
C LYS A 323 -5.66 0.87 -27.63
N GLY A 324 -4.79 1.78 -27.19
CA GLY A 324 -5.00 3.22 -27.30
C GLY A 324 -4.91 3.73 -28.73
N LEU A 325 -4.14 3.06 -29.61
CA LEU A 325 -4.04 3.37 -31.04
C LEU A 325 -5.30 2.87 -31.80
N ASP A 326 -5.74 1.65 -31.51
CA ASP A 326 -6.95 1.07 -32.13
C ASP A 326 -8.23 1.86 -31.81
N ALA A 327 -8.25 2.55 -30.65
CA ALA A 327 -9.35 3.41 -30.22
C ALA A 327 -9.34 4.84 -30.81
N ARG A 328 -8.37 5.21 -31.68
CA ARG A 328 -8.22 6.59 -32.19
C ARG A 328 -7.97 6.67 -33.70
N PRO A 329 -8.72 7.48 -34.43
CA PRO A 329 -8.72 7.49 -35.89
C PRO A 329 -7.49 8.14 -36.58
N THR A 330 -6.49 8.70 -35.90
CA THR A 330 -5.33 9.31 -36.57
C THR A 330 -4.06 9.42 -35.71
N LEU A 331 -3.04 8.67 -36.11
CA LEU A 331 -1.68 8.70 -35.53
C LEU A 331 -1.07 10.12 -35.50
N LYS A 332 -1.32 10.94 -36.53
CA LYS A 332 -0.83 12.34 -36.65
C LYS A 332 -1.30 13.23 -35.49
N LYS A 333 -2.54 13.10 -35.02
CA LYS A 333 -3.05 13.91 -33.90
C LYS A 333 -2.43 13.52 -32.55
N VAL A 334 -2.12 12.25 -32.36
CA VAL A 334 -1.51 11.75 -31.12
C VAL A 334 -0.04 12.19 -31.02
N THR A 335 0.72 12.08 -32.11
CA THR A 335 2.10 12.54 -32.18
C THR A 335 2.21 14.06 -32.00
N TYR A 336 1.27 14.82 -32.57
CA TYR A 336 1.21 16.28 -32.42
C TYR A 336 0.86 16.69 -30.98
N ALA A 337 -0.12 16.03 -30.35
CA ALA A 337 -0.48 16.27 -28.97
C ALA A 337 0.66 15.86 -28.00
N TYR A 338 1.36 14.76 -28.29
CA TYR A 338 2.52 14.29 -27.55
C TYR A 338 3.68 15.28 -27.62
N ASN A 339 4.04 15.76 -28.82
CA ASN A 339 5.11 16.72 -29.02
C ASN A 339 4.78 18.10 -28.41
N ARG A 340 3.52 18.54 -28.47
CA ARG A 340 3.06 19.79 -27.86
C ARG A 340 3.01 19.73 -26.32
N ALA A 341 2.70 18.57 -25.75
CA ALA A 341 2.70 18.34 -24.30
C ALA A 341 4.11 18.22 -23.74
N SER A 342 5.05 17.59 -24.47
CA SER A 342 6.45 17.47 -24.05
C SER A 342 7.17 18.82 -24.04
N TYR A 343 6.80 19.75 -24.92
CA TYR A 343 7.35 21.13 -24.95
C TYR A 343 6.81 22.04 -23.84
N LYS A 344 5.62 21.76 -23.31
CA LYS A 344 4.97 22.63 -22.30
C LYS A 344 4.94 22.07 -20.88
N ASN A 345 5.37 20.83 -20.63
CA ASN A 345 5.11 20.26 -19.30
C ASN A 345 6.16 19.23 -18.85
N GLN A 346 7.25 19.71 -18.26
CA GLN A 346 8.21 18.94 -17.47
C GLN A 346 7.52 17.98 -16.47
N ARG A 347 6.32 18.35 -16.02
CA ARG A 347 5.45 17.55 -15.15
C ARG A 347 4.97 16.25 -15.80
N TRP A 348 4.84 16.20 -17.13
CA TRP A 348 4.40 15.01 -17.83
C TRP A 348 5.55 14.02 -18.06
N VAL A 349 6.75 14.51 -18.35
CA VAL A 349 7.98 13.70 -18.43
C VAL A 349 8.26 13.05 -17.09
N ASN A 350 8.07 13.77 -15.99
CA ASN A 350 8.21 13.23 -14.65
C ASN A 350 7.11 12.19 -14.30
N LYS A 351 5.89 12.33 -14.86
CA LYS A 351 4.84 11.30 -14.72
C LYS A 351 5.13 10.04 -15.51
N VAL A 352 5.73 10.15 -16.69
CA VAL A 352 6.14 9.00 -17.51
C VAL A 352 7.33 8.30 -16.85
N LYS A 353 8.34 9.02 -16.36
CA LYS A 353 9.44 8.45 -15.56
C LYS A 353 8.90 7.72 -14.31
N ALA A 354 8.02 8.35 -13.55
CA ALA A 354 7.39 7.73 -12.38
C ALA A 354 6.48 6.54 -12.71
N PHE A 355 6.05 6.38 -13.96
CA PHE A 355 5.29 5.23 -14.42
C PHE A 355 6.20 4.05 -14.79
N ASP A 356 7.39 4.33 -15.32
CA ASP A 356 8.38 3.30 -15.68
C ASP A 356 9.17 2.81 -14.47
N ASP A 357 9.53 3.68 -13.51
CA ASP A 357 10.14 3.29 -12.22
C ASP A 357 9.27 2.34 -11.37
N LYS A 358 8.01 2.14 -11.76
CA LYS A 358 7.10 1.19 -11.11
C LYS A 358 7.05 -0.19 -11.76
N ARG A 359 7.79 -0.41 -12.84
CA ARG A 359 7.79 -1.66 -13.61
C ARG A 359 9.00 -2.55 -13.35
N TYR A 360 10.01 -2.05 -12.69
CA TYR A 360 11.20 -2.77 -12.25
C TYR A 360 11.29 -2.72 -10.73
#